data_b1e9e49c1ce986be7a10a0fa37714667
#
_entry.id   b1e9e49c1ce986be7a10a0fa37714667
#
_cell.length_a   1.000
_cell.length_b   1.000
_cell.length_c   1.000
_cell.angle_alpha   90.00
_cell.angle_beta   90.00
_cell.angle_gamma   90.00
#
_symmetry.space_group_name_H-M   'P 1'
#
loop_
_entity.id
_entity.type
_entity.pdbx_description
1 polymer ?
#
loop_
_entity_poly.entity_id
_entity_poly.type
_entity_poly.pdbx_seq_one_letter_code
_entity_poly.pdbx_strand_id
1 'polypeptide(L)'
;LCNDKLQHDPKLTVRGLIEQSNVAMVGTTDDPIDSLEWHKKIKEDPTIKFTVAPSFRPDKALNINKPGFAEYMGKLAAAVGKEKLACINCVTSALTDRIEVYAEMCCRAEDHGLENIPYR
;
A
#
# COMPACT_ATOMS: atom_id res chain seq x y z
N LEU A 1 7.95 -26.69 23.18
CA LEU A 1 9.27 -26.09 22.86
C LEU A 1 9.19 -25.02 21.76
N CYS A 2 8.60 -25.31 20.56
CA CYS A 2 8.49 -24.29 19.49
C CYS A 2 7.51 -23.17 19.86
N ASN A 3 6.31 -23.50 20.32
CA ASN A 3 5.31 -22.52 20.74
C ASN A 3 5.81 -21.59 21.85
N ASP A 4 6.53 -22.13 22.80
CA ASP A 4 7.09 -21.35 23.91
C ASP A 4 8.12 -20.33 23.41
N LYS A 5 9.01 -20.73 22.50
CA LYS A 5 9.94 -19.79 21.85
C LYS A 5 9.23 -18.72 21.04
N LEU A 6 8.23 -19.10 20.23
CA LEU A 6 7.46 -18.14 19.42
C LEU A 6 6.73 -17.09 20.27
N GLN A 7 6.33 -17.47 21.49
CA GLN A 7 5.60 -16.56 22.39
C GLN A 7 6.50 -15.66 23.23
N HIS A 8 7.73 -16.10 23.54
CA HIS A 8 8.54 -15.42 24.54
C HIS A 8 9.92 -14.95 24.03
N ASP A 9 10.39 -15.41 22.87
CA ASP A 9 11.66 -14.96 22.33
C ASP A 9 11.48 -13.67 21.49
N PRO A 10 12.00 -12.52 21.91
CA PRO A 10 11.87 -11.26 21.19
C PRO A 10 12.52 -11.31 19.80
N LYS A 11 13.44 -12.24 19.56
CA LYS A 11 14.05 -12.44 18.24
C LYS A 11 13.12 -13.12 17.25
N LEU A 12 12.06 -13.77 17.72
CA LEU A 12 11.07 -14.44 16.88
C LEU A 12 9.80 -13.60 16.63
N THR A 13 9.81 -12.34 16.99
CA THR A 13 8.81 -11.38 16.50
C THR A 13 8.99 -11.11 15.02
N VAL A 14 7.96 -10.63 14.33
CA VAL A 14 8.04 -10.24 12.89
C VAL A 14 9.25 -9.33 12.66
N ARG A 15 9.38 -8.29 13.48
CA ARG A 15 10.53 -7.38 13.43
C ARG A 15 11.86 -8.11 13.67
N GLY A 16 11.93 -8.92 14.71
CA GLY A 16 13.15 -9.66 15.03
C GLY A 16 13.59 -10.61 13.93
N LEU A 17 12.65 -11.25 13.23
CA LEU A 17 12.94 -12.11 12.08
C LEU A 17 13.46 -11.30 10.88
N ILE A 18 12.88 -10.15 10.58
CA ILE A 18 13.32 -9.25 9.52
C ILE A 18 14.75 -8.77 9.79
N GLU A 19 15.04 -8.32 11.02
CA GLU A 19 16.36 -7.86 11.44
C GLU A 19 17.42 -8.98 11.40
N GLN A 20 17.09 -10.18 11.88
CA GLN A 20 18.00 -11.35 11.82
C GLN A 20 18.30 -11.79 10.39
N SER A 21 17.33 -11.63 9.49
CA SER A 21 17.49 -11.96 8.07
C SER A 21 18.27 -10.89 7.29
N ASN A 22 18.72 -9.85 7.97
CA ASN A 22 19.49 -8.76 7.38
C ASN A 22 18.78 -8.08 6.20
N VAL A 23 17.46 -7.96 6.31
CA VAL A 23 16.62 -7.34 5.29
C VAL A 23 16.82 -5.84 5.30
N ALA A 24 17.18 -5.27 4.17
CA ALA A 24 17.37 -3.82 4.00
C ALA A 24 16.03 -3.10 3.79
N MET A 25 15.10 -3.74 3.09
CA MET A 25 13.80 -3.12 2.72
C MET A 25 12.71 -4.17 2.66
N VAL A 26 11.52 -3.80 3.11
CA VAL A 26 10.27 -4.55 2.95
C VAL A 26 9.32 -3.71 2.09
N GLY A 27 8.86 -4.26 0.97
CA GLY A 27 7.77 -3.71 0.18
C GLY A 27 6.43 -4.27 0.65
N THR A 28 5.46 -3.42 0.87
CA THR A 28 4.06 -3.82 1.09
C THR A 28 3.24 -3.58 -0.17
N THR A 29 2.03 -4.09 -0.21
CA THR A 29 1.10 -3.86 -1.33
C THR A 29 -0.11 -3.11 -0.80
N ASP A 30 -0.30 -1.89 -1.28
CA ASP A 30 -1.24 -0.96 -0.70
C ASP A 30 -2.16 -0.35 -1.77
N ASP A 31 -3.42 -0.18 -1.39
CA ASP A 31 -4.44 0.41 -2.26
C ASP A 31 -4.34 1.95 -2.27
N PRO A 32 -4.56 2.66 -3.38
CA PRO A 32 -4.54 4.12 -3.45
C PRO A 32 -5.32 4.86 -2.38
N ILE A 33 -6.38 4.26 -1.83
CA ILE A 33 -7.19 4.87 -0.75
C ILE A 33 -6.59 4.67 0.64
N ASP A 34 -5.50 3.92 0.77
CA ASP A 34 -4.92 3.60 2.07
C ASP A 34 -4.32 4.85 2.73
N SER A 35 -4.52 5.00 4.03
CA SER A 35 -4.02 6.15 4.80
C SER A 35 -2.50 6.15 4.98
N LEU A 36 -1.86 4.99 4.81
CA LEU A 36 -0.44 4.74 5.08
C LEU A 36 0.00 5.11 6.52
N GLU A 37 -0.92 5.12 7.47
CA GLU A 37 -0.62 5.54 8.84
C GLU A 37 0.44 4.67 9.52
N TRP A 38 0.45 3.37 9.21
CA TRP A 38 1.46 2.45 9.74
C TRP A 38 2.83 2.68 9.14
N HIS A 39 2.90 3.00 7.84
CA HIS A 39 4.15 3.39 7.19
C HIS A 39 4.73 4.67 7.81
N LYS A 40 3.88 5.65 8.12
CA LYS A 40 4.30 6.88 8.82
C LYS A 40 4.87 6.57 10.21
N LYS A 41 4.14 5.77 11.01
CA LYS A 41 4.59 5.36 12.34
C LYS A 41 5.91 4.59 12.30
N ILE A 42 6.07 3.68 11.34
CA ILE A 42 7.32 2.91 11.16
C ILE A 42 8.47 3.83 10.74
N LYS A 43 8.22 4.77 9.83
CA LYS A 43 9.23 5.73 9.36
C LYS A 43 9.72 6.65 10.47
N GLU A 44 8.84 6.99 11.43
CA GLU A 44 9.15 7.84 12.58
C GLU A 44 9.83 7.08 13.73
N ASP A 45 9.82 5.75 13.74
CA ASP A 45 10.44 4.93 14.77
C ASP A 45 11.96 4.76 14.53
N PRO A 46 12.82 5.47 15.28
CA PRO A 46 14.28 5.41 15.10
C PRO A 46 14.88 4.05 15.47
N THR A 47 14.10 3.18 16.08
CA THR A 47 14.57 1.85 16.49
C THR A 47 14.46 0.82 15.37
N ILE A 48 13.73 1.12 14.29
CA ILE A 48 13.61 0.27 13.10
C ILE A 48 14.78 0.56 12.15
N LYS A 49 15.50 -0.50 11.78
CA LYS A 49 16.75 -0.41 10.99
C LYS A 49 16.58 -0.71 9.51
N PHE A 50 15.40 -1.11 9.10
CA PHE A 50 15.07 -1.42 7.71
C PHE A 50 13.98 -0.48 7.20
N THR A 51 13.95 -0.27 5.90
CA THR A 51 12.92 0.56 5.27
C THR A 51 11.66 -0.26 5.05
N VAL A 52 10.50 0.29 5.38
CA VAL A 52 9.20 -0.24 4.94
C VAL A 52 8.59 0.76 3.98
N ALA A 53 8.37 0.35 2.75
CA ALA A 53 7.83 1.21 1.70
C ALA A 53 6.58 0.59 1.07
N PRO A 54 5.53 1.39 0.80
CA PRO A 54 4.36 0.90 0.10
C PRO A 54 4.66 0.66 -1.38
N SER A 55 3.97 -0.29 -2.00
CA SER A 55 3.84 -0.39 -3.45
C SER A 55 2.44 0.06 -3.85
N PHE A 56 2.35 0.90 -4.86
CA PHE A 56 1.10 1.44 -5.34
C PHE A 56 0.36 0.42 -6.20
N ARG A 57 -0.81 -0.07 -5.74
CA ARG A 57 -1.62 -1.06 -6.47
C ARG A 57 -3.02 -0.53 -6.77
N PRO A 58 -3.25 0.07 -7.93
CA PRO A 58 -4.52 0.70 -8.30
C PRO A 58 -5.56 -0.27 -8.89
N ASP A 59 -5.49 -1.57 -8.65
CA ASP A 59 -6.35 -2.60 -9.26
C ASP A 59 -7.84 -2.25 -9.18
N LYS A 60 -8.31 -1.72 -8.06
CA LYS A 60 -9.73 -1.37 -7.89
C LYS A 60 -10.14 -0.15 -8.72
N ALA A 61 -9.20 0.74 -9.03
CA ALA A 61 -9.44 1.88 -9.90
C ALA A 61 -9.47 1.47 -11.39
N LEU A 62 -8.83 0.36 -11.75
CA LEU A 62 -8.77 -0.16 -13.11
C LEU A 62 -9.95 -1.10 -13.42
N ASN A 63 -10.52 -1.73 -12.42
CA ASN A 63 -11.55 -2.76 -12.55
C ASN A 63 -12.96 -2.18 -12.72
N ILE A 64 -13.15 -1.34 -13.75
CA ILE A 64 -14.40 -0.61 -14.01
C ILE A 64 -15.64 -1.51 -14.14
N ASN A 65 -15.46 -2.74 -14.61
CA ASN A 65 -16.56 -3.70 -14.82
C ASN A 65 -16.89 -4.54 -13.58
N LYS A 66 -16.16 -4.37 -12.47
CA LYS A 66 -16.39 -5.18 -11.26
C LYS A 66 -17.43 -4.55 -10.34
N PRO A 67 -18.21 -5.37 -9.62
CA PRO A 67 -19.08 -4.88 -8.56
C PRO A 67 -18.29 -4.06 -7.54
N GLY A 68 -18.90 -2.96 -7.05
CA GLY A 68 -18.26 -2.09 -6.06
C GLY A 68 -17.37 -0.99 -6.63
N PHE A 69 -17.17 -0.92 -7.96
CA PHE A 69 -16.38 0.15 -8.57
C PHE A 69 -16.87 1.56 -8.20
N ALA A 70 -18.18 1.80 -8.27
CA ALA A 70 -18.77 3.10 -7.94
C ALA A 70 -18.55 3.47 -6.46
N GLU A 71 -18.66 2.50 -5.55
CA GLU A 71 -18.36 2.70 -4.12
C GLU A 71 -16.87 3.03 -3.92
N TYR A 72 -15.99 2.33 -4.62
CA TYR A 72 -14.56 2.58 -4.57
C TYR A 72 -14.22 3.99 -5.07
N MET A 73 -14.86 4.47 -6.14
CA MET A 73 -14.66 5.85 -6.62
C MET A 73 -15.06 6.89 -5.56
N GLY A 74 -16.08 6.63 -4.77
CA GLY A 74 -16.45 7.45 -3.62
C GLY A 74 -15.34 7.48 -2.56
N LYS A 75 -14.78 6.34 -2.23
CA LYS A 75 -13.65 6.23 -1.27
C LYS A 75 -12.40 6.94 -1.78
N LEU A 76 -12.09 6.81 -3.07
CA LEU A 76 -10.96 7.50 -3.70
C LEU A 76 -11.17 9.02 -3.68
N ALA A 77 -12.39 9.51 -3.97
CA ALA A 77 -12.72 10.92 -3.85
C ALA A 77 -12.47 11.43 -2.43
N ALA A 78 -12.96 10.72 -1.41
CA ALA A 78 -12.76 11.07 -0.01
C ALA A 78 -11.26 11.08 0.38
N ALA A 79 -10.47 10.13 -0.12
CA ALA A 79 -9.04 10.05 0.17
C ALA A 79 -8.24 11.27 -0.35
N VAL A 80 -8.75 11.97 -1.37
CA VAL A 80 -8.15 13.20 -1.91
C VAL A 80 -8.94 14.47 -1.55
N GLY A 81 -9.84 14.40 -0.55
CA GLY A 81 -10.62 15.51 -0.07
C GLY A 81 -11.63 16.07 -1.07
N LYS A 82 -12.10 15.26 -2.02
CA LYS A 82 -13.12 15.62 -3.02
C LYS A 82 -14.45 14.95 -2.70
N GLU A 83 -15.54 15.62 -2.99
CA GLU A 83 -16.89 15.06 -2.79
C GLU A 83 -17.20 13.95 -3.81
N LYS A 84 -16.76 14.12 -5.07
CA LYS A 84 -17.06 13.22 -6.17
C LYS A 84 -16.01 13.30 -7.27
N LEU A 85 -15.77 12.15 -7.93
CA LEU A 85 -14.99 12.06 -9.17
C LEU A 85 -15.93 11.91 -10.37
N ALA A 86 -16.25 13.03 -11.02
CA ALA A 86 -17.31 13.08 -12.03
C ALA A 86 -16.84 12.73 -13.46
N CYS A 87 -15.53 12.61 -13.70
CA CYS A 87 -14.96 12.35 -15.02
C CYS A 87 -13.64 11.60 -14.92
N ILE A 88 -13.18 11.05 -16.04
CA ILE A 88 -11.91 10.31 -16.09
C ILE A 88 -10.72 11.19 -15.69
N ASN A 89 -10.69 12.45 -16.08
CA ASN A 89 -9.63 13.36 -15.69
C ASN A 89 -9.63 13.64 -14.18
N CYS A 90 -10.80 13.60 -13.55
CA CYS A 90 -10.91 13.72 -12.09
C CYS A 90 -10.32 12.48 -11.40
N VAL A 91 -10.52 11.29 -11.97
CA VAL A 91 -9.97 10.03 -11.44
C VAL A 91 -8.45 10.00 -11.61
N THR A 92 -7.94 10.33 -12.80
CA THR A 92 -6.49 10.38 -13.04
C THR A 92 -5.80 11.39 -12.15
N SER A 93 -6.37 12.60 -11.97
CA SER A 93 -5.85 13.59 -11.03
C SER A 93 -5.81 13.04 -9.60
N ALA A 94 -6.89 12.39 -9.14
CA ALA A 94 -6.94 11.81 -7.81
C ALA A 94 -5.87 10.71 -7.61
N LEU A 95 -5.65 9.86 -8.62
CA LEU A 95 -4.59 8.85 -8.56
C LEU A 95 -3.20 9.50 -8.55
N THR A 96 -2.98 10.57 -9.31
CA THR A 96 -1.72 11.33 -9.29
C THR A 96 -1.46 11.92 -7.90
N ASP A 97 -2.47 12.58 -7.29
CA ASP A 97 -2.37 13.11 -5.93
C ASP A 97 -1.98 11.99 -4.93
N ARG A 98 -2.52 10.78 -5.13
CA ARG A 98 -2.19 9.63 -4.27
C ARG A 98 -0.78 9.10 -4.52
N ILE A 99 -0.30 9.06 -5.77
CA ILE A 99 1.09 8.68 -6.11
C ILE A 99 2.09 9.61 -5.42
N GLU A 100 1.80 10.91 -5.35
CA GLU A 100 2.67 11.87 -4.64
C GLU A 100 2.77 11.53 -3.14
N VAL A 101 1.65 11.23 -2.48
CA VAL A 101 1.63 10.77 -1.08
C VAL A 101 2.44 9.48 -0.88
N TYR A 102 2.33 8.54 -1.82
CA TYR A 102 3.10 7.29 -1.79
C TYR A 102 4.60 7.53 -2.00
N ALA A 103 4.97 8.45 -2.88
CA ALA A 103 6.36 8.83 -3.12
C ALA A 103 7.02 9.41 -1.86
N GLU A 104 6.28 10.20 -1.06
CA GLU A 104 6.75 10.69 0.25
C GLU A 104 7.03 9.56 1.25
N MET A 105 6.31 8.43 1.12
CA MET A 105 6.53 7.22 1.92
C MET A 105 7.58 6.27 1.33
N CYS A 106 8.43 6.77 0.45
CA CYS A 106 9.50 6.01 -0.21
C CYS A 106 9.00 4.93 -1.20
N CYS A 107 7.77 5.02 -1.67
CA CYS A 107 7.27 4.18 -2.76
C CYS A 107 8.16 4.34 -4.00
N ARG A 108 8.55 3.21 -4.61
CA ARG A 108 9.38 3.16 -5.83
C ARG A 108 8.89 2.12 -6.83
N ALA A 109 7.80 1.44 -6.50
CA ALA A 109 7.22 0.39 -7.31
C ALA A 109 5.71 0.52 -7.37
N GLU A 110 5.16 0.20 -8.51
CA GLU A 110 3.74 -0.06 -8.71
C GLU A 110 3.57 -1.46 -9.29
N ASP A 111 2.46 -2.08 -9.01
CA ASP A 111 2.06 -3.33 -9.62
C ASP A 111 0.54 -3.42 -9.76
N HIS A 112 0.07 -4.28 -10.63
CA HIS A 112 -1.34 -4.61 -10.76
C HIS A 112 -1.53 -6.03 -11.27
N GLY A 113 -2.64 -6.65 -10.88
CA GLY A 113 -3.00 -7.98 -11.31
C GLY A 113 -3.53 -8.00 -12.75
N LEU A 114 -3.06 -8.93 -13.55
CA LEU A 114 -3.64 -9.25 -14.85
C LEU A 114 -4.48 -10.52 -14.70
N GLU A 115 -5.81 -10.40 -14.70
CA GLU A 115 -6.69 -11.57 -14.66
C GLU A 115 -6.79 -12.26 -16.01
N ASN A 116 -6.72 -11.47 -17.08
CA ASN A 116 -6.75 -11.96 -18.46
C ASN A 116 -5.73 -11.19 -19.28
N ILE A 117 -4.97 -11.88 -20.12
CA ILE A 117 -4.15 -11.24 -21.14
C ILE A 117 -5.06 -11.00 -22.33
N PRO A 118 -5.39 -9.73 -22.67
CA PRO A 118 -6.16 -9.45 -23.87
C PRO A 118 -5.29 -9.78 -25.10
N TYR A 119 -5.56 -10.91 -25.72
CA TYR A 119 -4.95 -11.30 -26.98
C TYR A 119 -5.93 -10.99 -28.11
N ARG A 120 -5.51 -10.20 -29.10
CA ARG A 120 -6.21 -9.98 -30.35
C ARG A 120 -5.40 -10.58 -31.50
#